data_f809c9bbd149e1e7e646f53455f655b0
#
_entry.id   f809c9bbd149e1e7e646f53455f655b0
#
_cell.length_a   1.000
_cell.length_b   1.000
_cell.length_c   1.000
_cell.angle_alpha   90.00
_cell.angle_beta   90.00
_cell.angle_gamma   90.00
#
_symmetry.space_group_name_H-M   'P 1'
#
loop_
_entity.id
_entity.type
_entity.pdbx_description
1 polymer ?
#
loop_
_entity_poly.entity_id
_entity_poly.type
_entity_poly.pdbx_seq_one_letter_code
_entity_poly.pdbx_strand_id
1 'polypeptide(L)' 'MHVVPFHDARHRLALLMDQVVTESTVTLIVRNGGNAVLMSESAYNGLQETLYLFSSPKNAARLLETVALDRKMQETERVS' A
#
# COMPACT_ATOMS: atom_id res chain seq x y z
N MET A 1 -4.74 -4.51 -13.12
CA MET A 1 -3.54 -3.84 -12.61
C MET A 1 -2.81 -3.17 -13.76
N HIS A 2 -2.47 -1.91 -13.58
CA HIS A 2 -1.66 -1.19 -14.56
C HIS A 2 -0.18 -1.39 -14.23
N VAL A 3 0.64 -1.55 -15.26
CA VAL A 3 2.09 -1.69 -15.10
C VAL A 3 2.76 -0.49 -15.76
N VAL A 4 3.53 0.26 -15.00
CA VAL A 4 4.16 1.51 -15.45
C VAL A 4 5.65 1.49 -15.08
N PRO A 5 6.54 1.78 -16.05
CA PRO A 5 7.96 1.93 -15.73
C PRO A 5 8.17 3.12 -14.80
N PHE A 6 9.18 3.03 -13.94
CA PHE A 6 9.48 4.10 -12.98
C PHE A 6 9.68 5.47 -13.65
N HIS A 7 10.34 5.50 -14.80
CA HIS A 7 10.56 6.75 -15.53
C HIS A 7 9.24 7.46 -15.87
N ASP A 8 8.27 6.70 -16.36
CA ASP A 8 6.95 7.26 -16.68
C ASP A 8 6.17 7.60 -15.42
N ALA A 9 6.23 6.73 -14.40
CA ALA A 9 5.54 6.97 -13.14
C ALA A 9 6.02 8.26 -12.47
N ARG A 10 7.30 8.54 -12.54
CA ARG A 10 7.90 9.75 -11.99
C ARG A 10 7.31 11.01 -12.61
N HIS A 11 7.10 11.01 -13.92
CA HIS A 11 6.54 12.17 -14.63
C HIS A 11 5.03 12.29 -14.51
N ARG A 12 4.34 11.19 -14.20
CA ARG A 12 2.88 11.10 -14.16
C ARG A 12 2.36 10.79 -12.77
N LEU A 13 3.15 10.99 -11.74
CA LEU A 13 2.80 10.53 -10.39
C LEU A 13 1.48 11.11 -9.90
N ALA A 14 1.24 12.41 -10.10
CA ALA A 14 -0.02 13.04 -9.70
C ALA A 14 -1.22 12.40 -10.38
N LEU A 15 -1.11 12.14 -11.69
CA LEU A 15 -2.15 11.46 -12.45
C LEU A 15 -2.40 10.04 -11.97
N LEU A 16 -1.32 9.30 -11.72
CA LEU A 16 -1.42 7.92 -11.23
C LEU A 16 -2.05 7.87 -9.84
N MET A 17 -1.72 8.81 -8.98
CA MET A 17 -2.33 8.90 -7.65
C MET A 17 -3.82 9.21 -7.74
N ASP A 18 -4.21 10.17 -8.57
CA ASP A 18 -5.62 10.47 -8.80
C ASP A 18 -6.37 9.26 -9.35
N GLN A 19 -5.76 8.53 -10.27
CA GLN A 19 -6.35 7.36 -10.89
C GLN A 19 -6.60 6.24 -9.88
N VAL A 20 -5.60 5.90 -9.05
CA VAL A 20 -5.77 4.82 -8.06
C VAL A 20 -6.80 5.19 -7.00
N VAL A 21 -6.92 6.45 -6.65
CA VAL A 21 -7.90 6.91 -5.66
C VAL A 21 -9.32 6.92 -6.26
N THR A 22 -9.46 7.47 -7.46
CA THR A 22 -10.77 7.63 -8.12
C THR A 22 -11.34 6.30 -8.62
N GLU A 23 -10.51 5.48 -9.23
CA GLU A 23 -10.93 4.23 -9.87
C GLU A 23 -10.76 3.00 -8.99
N SER A 24 -10.16 3.15 -7.82
CA SER A 24 -9.83 2.03 -6.92
C SER A 24 -9.00 0.96 -7.62
N THR A 25 -8.08 1.38 -8.48
CA THR A 25 -7.19 0.48 -9.21
C THR A 25 -5.83 0.40 -8.54
N VAL A 26 -5.02 -0.57 -8.96
CA VAL A 26 -3.67 -0.77 -8.46
C VAL A 26 -2.69 -0.57 -9.60
N THR A 27 -1.61 0.14 -9.36
CA THR A 27 -0.55 0.37 -10.34
C THR A 27 0.76 -0.23 -9.85
N LEU A 28 1.37 -1.09 -10.66
CA LEU A 28 2.69 -1.64 -10.39
C LEU A 28 3.74 -0.75 -11.05
N ILE A 29 4.65 -0.22 -10.25
CA ILE A 29 5.75 0.61 -10.73
C ILE A 29 7.00 -0.27 -10.81
N VAL A 30 7.51 -0.46 -12.01
CA VAL A 30 8.65 -1.34 -12.28
C VAL A 30 9.92 -0.53 -12.36
N ARG A 31 10.96 -0.97 -11.65
CA ARG A 31 12.29 -0.36 -11.70
C ARG A 31 13.37 -1.38 -11.36
N ASN A 32 14.62 -1.04 -11.64
CA ASN A 32 15.77 -1.81 -11.19
C ASN A 32 15.90 -1.70 -9.67
N GLY A 33 16.21 -2.80 -9.01
CA GLY A 33 16.36 -2.82 -7.57
C GLY A 33 15.10 -3.11 -6.77
N GLY A 34 13.95 -3.19 -7.43
CA GLY A 34 12.71 -3.56 -6.77
C GLY A 34 11.51 -2.79 -7.30
N ASN A 35 10.40 -3.47 -7.45
CA ASN A 35 9.15 -2.88 -7.91
C ASN A 35 8.34 -2.35 -6.73
N ALA A 36 7.47 -1.39 -6.98
CA ALA A 36 6.59 -0.82 -5.98
C ALA A 36 5.14 -0.91 -6.44
N VAL A 37 4.22 -0.91 -5.50
CA VAL A 37 2.79 -0.93 -5.80
C VAL A 37 2.17 0.37 -5.30
N LEU A 38 1.42 1.04 -6.16
CA LEU A 38 0.68 2.25 -5.84
C LEU A 38 -0.80 1.93 -5.77
N MET A 39 -1.43 2.22 -4.64
CA MET A 39 -2.86 2.03 -4.42
C MET A 39 -3.39 3.09 -3.48
N SER A 40 -4.71 3.26 -3.43
CA SER A 40 -5.32 4.17 -2.48
C SER A 40 -5.19 3.63 -1.05
N GLU A 41 -5.20 4.54 -0.08
CA GLU A 41 -5.22 4.15 1.34
C GLU A 41 -6.43 3.27 1.66
N SER A 42 -7.58 3.59 1.09
CA SER A 42 -8.80 2.79 1.25
C SER A 42 -8.63 1.36 0.75
N ALA A 43 -8.01 1.18 -0.42
CA ALA A 43 -7.73 -0.15 -0.97
C ALA A 43 -6.75 -0.92 -0.09
N TYR A 44 -5.73 -0.25 0.42
CA TYR A 44 -4.76 -0.85 1.32
C TYR A 44 -5.42 -1.33 2.62
N ASN A 45 -6.28 -0.50 3.21
CA ASN A 45 -7.02 -0.87 4.42
C ASN A 45 -7.95 -2.05 4.18
N GLY A 46 -8.63 -2.09 3.03
CA GLY A 46 -9.47 -3.23 2.65
C GLY A 46 -8.68 -4.52 2.52
N LEU A 47 -7.49 -4.45 1.94
CA LEU A 47 -6.60 -5.60 1.83
C LEU A 47 -6.18 -6.10 3.22
N GLN A 48 -5.84 -5.21 4.14
CA GLN A 48 -5.47 -5.55 5.51
C GLN A 48 -6.63 -6.23 6.24
N GLU A 49 -7.85 -5.73 6.08
CA GLU A 49 -9.05 -6.33 6.67
C GLU A 49 -9.28 -7.73 6.12
N THR A 50 -9.12 -7.93 4.82
CA THR A 50 -9.28 -9.24 4.18
C THR A 50 -8.27 -10.24 4.73
N LEU A 51 -7.01 -9.85 4.84
CA LEU A 51 -5.97 -10.69 5.43
C LEU A 51 -6.28 -11.05 6.88
N TYR A 52 -6.79 -10.11 7.63
CA TYR A 52 -7.19 -10.31 9.02
C TYR A 52 -8.30 -11.37 9.13
N LEU A 53 -9.32 -11.28 8.27
CA LEU A 53 -10.45 -12.21 8.29
C LEU A 53 -10.05 -13.64 7.95
N PHE A 54 -9.01 -13.85 7.15
CA PHE A 54 -8.51 -15.16 6.80
C PHE A 54 -7.53 -15.76 7.82
N SER A 55 -7.17 -14.99 8.84
CA SER A 55 -6.26 -15.46 9.89
C SER A 55 -7.04 -16.15 11.01
N SER A 56 -6.41 -17.15 11.69
CA SER A 56 -7.00 -17.71 12.90
C SER A 56 -7.12 -16.62 13.98
N PRO A 57 -8.06 -16.72 14.93
CA PRO A 57 -8.18 -15.70 15.97
C PRO A 57 -6.88 -15.40 16.70
N LYS A 58 -6.06 -16.40 16.93
CA LYS A 58 -4.77 -16.26 17.60
C LYS A 58 -3.75 -15.52 16.74
N ASN A 59 -3.70 -15.82 15.44
CA ASN A 59 -2.82 -15.15 14.50
C ASN A 59 -3.34 -13.74 14.18
N ALA A 60 -4.64 -13.56 14.16
CA ALA A 60 -5.26 -12.24 13.95
C ALA A 60 -4.84 -11.25 15.03
N ALA A 61 -4.80 -11.66 16.29
CA ALA A 61 -4.35 -10.80 17.38
C ALA A 61 -2.89 -10.37 17.19
N ARG A 62 -2.02 -11.28 16.77
CA ARG A 62 -0.62 -10.97 16.48
C ARG A 62 -0.45 -9.99 15.33
N LEU A 63 -1.23 -10.18 14.27
CA LEU A 63 -1.20 -9.29 13.11
C LEU A 63 -1.62 -7.87 13.49
N LEU A 64 -2.65 -7.74 14.31
CA LEU A 64 -3.10 -6.44 14.80
C LEU A 64 -2.02 -5.72 15.61
N GLU A 65 -1.33 -6.43 16.50
CA GLU A 65 -0.22 -5.87 17.27
C GLU A 65 0.92 -5.40 16.36
N THR A 66 1.29 -6.22 15.38
CA THR A 66 2.36 -5.90 14.44
C THR A 66 2.00 -4.68 13.59
N VAL A 67 0.78 -4.62 13.09
CA VAL A 67 0.32 -3.48 12.28
C VAL A 67 0.30 -2.20 13.12
N ALA A 68 -0.13 -2.28 14.36
CA ALA A 68 -0.15 -1.12 15.25
C ALA A 68 1.26 -0.60 15.53
N LEU A 69 2.23 -1.50 15.74
CA LEU A 69 3.63 -1.14 15.92
C LEU A 69 4.22 -0.49 14.69
N ASP A 70 3.98 -1.07 13.53
CA ASP A 70 4.46 -0.53 12.25
C ASP A 70 3.90 0.86 11.98
N ARG A 71 2.65 1.09 12.28
CA ARG A 71 2.03 2.42 12.14
C ARG A 71 2.69 3.44 13.04
N LYS A 72 2.98 3.10 14.28
CA LYS A 72 3.68 3.99 15.20
C LYS A 72 5.08 4.33 14.69
N MET A 73 5.80 3.35 14.19
CA MET A 73 7.12 3.56 13.60
C MET A 73 7.07 4.48 12.39
N GLN A 74 6.11 4.27 11.50
CA GLN A 74 5.93 5.10 10.31
C GLN A 74 5.55 6.54 10.68
N GLU A 75 4.68 6.72 11.65
CA GLU A 75 4.31 8.05 12.14
C GLU A 75 5.51 8.78 12.73
N THR A 76 6.35 8.07 13.49
CA THR A 76 7.57 8.63 14.07
C THR A 76 8.55 9.05 12.97
N GLU A 77 8.72 8.25 11.95
CA GLU A 77 9.58 8.58 10.82
C GLU A 77 9.10 9.78 10.04
N ARG A 78 7.79 9.94 9.88
CA ARG A 78 7.21 11.08 9.17
C ARG A 78 7.39 12.39 9.93
N VAL A 79 7.38 12.34 11.23
CA VAL A 79 7.52 13.51 12.09
C VAL A 79 8.99 13.94 12.22
N SER A 80 9.88 13.00 12.08
CA SER A 80 11.32 13.28 12.10
C SER A 80 11.86 13.61 10.73
#